data_5dee0fd711ba69ee6a3381391699c575
#
_entry.id   5dee0fd711ba69ee6a3381391699c575
#
_cell.length_a   1.000
_cell.length_b   1.000
_cell.length_c   1.000
_cell.angle_alpha   90.00
_cell.angle_beta   90.00
_cell.angle_gamma   90.00
#
_symmetry.space_group_name_H-M   'P 1'
#
loop_
_entity.id
_entity.type
_entity.pdbx_description
1 polymer ?
#
loop_
_entity_poly.entity_id
_entity_poly.type
_entity_poly.pdbx_seq_one_letter_code
_entity_poly.pdbx_strand_id
1 'polypeptide(L)'
;MVSQSGRTALFALGLAVLAATGAAQAADIVHTQSDESPIAKMVTVPAGATTYYLSGMVAPVSNPAAPKDSIEAYGDTKTQTIGAIGEIKKALASQGLTLGDVVVMHVFLAGDPAKGGKMDFAGMMEGYKQFFGTKDQPNKPARSTVQVAALVGPAFLVEIEVIAAKK
;
A
#
# COMPACT_ATOMS: atom_id res chain seq x y z
N MET A 1 -11.75 -56.16 -73.58
CA MET A 1 -10.81 -56.11 -72.42
C MET A 1 -10.80 -54.69 -71.93
N VAL A 2 -11.51 -54.39 -70.80
CA VAL A 2 -11.69 -53.05 -70.19
C VAL A 2 -10.96 -53.09 -68.86
N SER A 3 -9.92 -52.29 -68.74
CA SER A 3 -9.17 -52.08 -67.47
C SER A 3 -9.85 -50.99 -66.67
N GLN A 4 -10.34 -51.27 -65.43
CA GLN A 4 -10.80 -50.33 -64.49
C GLN A 4 -9.68 -49.97 -63.50
N SER A 5 -9.21 -48.73 -63.54
CA SER A 5 -8.26 -48.20 -62.61
C SER A 5 -9.08 -47.59 -61.40
N GLY A 6 -8.92 -48.25 -60.26
CA GLY A 6 -9.50 -47.76 -59.00
C GLY A 6 -8.77 -46.53 -58.44
N ARG A 7 -9.47 -45.46 -58.20
CA ARG A 7 -8.95 -44.27 -57.52
C ARG A 7 -9.27 -44.39 -56.03
N THR A 8 -8.25 -44.65 -55.25
CA THR A 8 -8.35 -44.59 -53.76
C THR A 8 -8.29 -43.14 -53.31
N ALA A 9 -9.41 -42.63 -52.74
CA ALA A 9 -9.44 -41.32 -52.12
C ALA A 9 -9.01 -41.45 -50.65
N LEU A 10 -7.87 -40.84 -50.29
CA LEU A 10 -7.47 -40.67 -48.92
C LEU A 10 -8.21 -39.46 -48.33
N PHE A 11 -9.09 -39.71 -47.35
CA PHE A 11 -9.66 -38.69 -46.49
C PHE A 11 -8.65 -38.38 -45.38
N ALA A 12 -7.99 -37.24 -45.44
CA ALA A 12 -7.22 -36.69 -44.30
C ALA A 12 -8.17 -36.03 -43.30
N LEU A 13 -8.37 -36.69 -42.17
CA LEU A 13 -9.13 -36.11 -41.04
C LEU A 13 -8.20 -35.13 -40.29
N GLY A 14 -8.32 -33.84 -40.57
CA GLY A 14 -7.61 -32.79 -39.85
C GLY A 14 -8.23 -32.58 -38.47
N LEU A 15 -7.53 -33.00 -37.40
CA LEU A 15 -7.90 -32.72 -36.02
C LEU A 15 -7.54 -31.28 -35.67
N ALA A 16 -8.47 -30.36 -35.74
CA ALA A 16 -8.30 -28.99 -35.28
C ALA A 16 -8.35 -28.95 -33.71
N VAL A 17 -7.17 -28.90 -33.09
CA VAL A 17 -7.09 -28.63 -31.64
C VAL A 17 -7.34 -27.16 -31.44
N LEU A 18 -8.56 -26.80 -31.01
CA LEU A 18 -8.87 -25.49 -30.47
C LEU A 18 -8.19 -25.39 -29.09
N ALA A 19 -7.03 -24.74 -29.05
CA ALA A 19 -6.45 -24.29 -27.79
C ALA A 19 -7.32 -23.15 -27.24
N ALA A 20 -8.22 -23.45 -26.32
CA ALA A 20 -8.92 -22.45 -25.52
C ALA A 20 -7.90 -21.79 -24.59
N THR A 21 -7.27 -20.70 -25.04
CA THR A 21 -6.53 -19.79 -24.15
C THR A 21 -7.55 -19.04 -23.31
N GLY A 22 -8.02 -19.69 -22.22
CA GLY A 22 -8.73 -18.98 -21.18
C GLY A 22 -7.79 -17.94 -20.61
N ALA A 23 -8.07 -16.66 -20.88
CA ALA A 23 -7.41 -15.57 -20.17
C ALA A 23 -7.73 -15.77 -18.68
N ALA A 24 -6.76 -16.26 -17.91
CA ALA A 24 -6.88 -16.34 -16.46
C ALA A 24 -7.13 -14.90 -15.98
N GLN A 25 -8.34 -14.63 -15.51
CA GLN A 25 -8.68 -13.33 -14.94
C GLN A 25 -7.76 -13.11 -13.74
N ALA A 26 -6.92 -12.07 -13.82
CA ALA A 26 -5.99 -11.80 -12.76
C ALA A 26 -6.77 -11.58 -11.45
N ALA A 27 -6.42 -12.35 -10.41
CA ALA A 27 -7.07 -12.27 -9.10
C ALA A 27 -6.97 -10.85 -8.52
N ASP A 28 -7.91 -10.44 -7.68
CA ASP A 28 -7.89 -9.11 -7.05
C ASP A 28 -6.90 -9.04 -5.87
N ILE A 29 -6.47 -7.82 -5.53
CA ILE A 29 -5.78 -7.55 -4.27
C ILE A 29 -6.81 -7.71 -3.15
N VAL A 30 -6.53 -8.58 -2.16
CA VAL A 30 -7.48 -8.90 -1.09
C VAL A 30 -6.92 -8.45 0.25
N HIS A 31 -7.65 -7.55 0.93
CA HIS A 31 -7.38 -7.14 2.30
C HIS A 31 -8.18 -8.02 3.26
N THR A 32 -7.50 -8.95 3.96
CA THR A 32 -8.11 -9.75 5.02
C THR A 32 -8.18 -8.89 6.28
N GLN A 33 -9.32 -8.28 6.53
CA GLN A 33 -9.53 -7.29 7.60
C GLN A 33 -10.90 -7.48 8.28
N SER A 34 -11.05 -6.95 9.50
CA SER A 34 -12.33 -6.90 10.23
C SER A 34 -12.63 -5.46 10.69
N ASP A 35 -13.87 -5.15 11.00
CA ASP A 35 -14.27 -3.81 11.44
C ASP A 35 -13.67 -3.44 12.80
N GLU A 36 -13.40 -4.44 13.65
CA GLU A 36 -12.83 -4.24 14.99
C GLU A 36 -11.33 -3.91 14.95
N SER A 37 -10.61 -4.33 13.90
CA SER A 37 -9.18 -4.08 13.76
C SER A 37 -8.90 -2.83 12.92
N PRO A 38 -8.03 -1.92 13.38
CA PRO A 38 -7.64 -0.75 12.58
C PRO A 38 -6.68 -1.09 11.42
N ILE A 39 -6.20 -2.33 11.32
CA ILE A 39 -5.26 -2.82 10.31
C ILE A 39 -5.75 -4.12 9.69
N ALA A 40 -5.32 -4.43 8.48
CA ALA A 40 -5.52 -5.74 7.90
C ALA A 40 -4.62 -6.78 8.60
N LYS A 41 -5.16 -7.98 8.81
CA LYS A 41 -4.38 -9.12 9.28
C LYS A 41 -3.38 -9.58 8.20
N MET A 42 -3.79 -9.48 6.94
CA MET A 42 -3.02 -9.91 5.79
C MET A 42 -3.51 -9.14 4.55
N VAL A 43 -2.63 -8.88 3.61
CA VAL A 43 -3.00 -8.43 2.26
C VAL A 43 -2.40 -9.40 1.25
N THR A 44 -3.23 -9.95 0.38
CA THR A 44 -2.81 -10.83 -0.70
C THR A 44 -2.69 -10.02 -1.99
N VAL A 45 -1.49 -9.99 -2.55
CA VAL A 45 -1.19 -9.35 -3.83
C VAL A 45 -0.99 -10.46 -4.87
N PRO A 46 -1.82 -10.54 -5.92
CA PRO A 46 -1.72 -11.59 -6.92
C PRO A 46 -0.51 -11.39 -7.85
N ALA A 47 -0.08 -12.47 -8.49
CA ALA A 47 0.92 -12.39 -9.55
C ALA A 47 0.41 -11.46 -10.68
N GLY A 48 1.31 -10.63 -11.20
CA GLY A 48 1.02 -9.67 -12.27
C GLY A 48 0.55 -8.29 -11.80
N ALA A 49 0.30 -8.08 -10.49
CA ALA A 49 0.12 -6.73 -9.96
C ALA A 49 1.46 -5.98 -9.93
N THR A 50 1.43 -4.71 -10.32
CA THR A 50 2.59 -3.83 -10.17
C THR A 50 2.72 -3.39 -8.72
N THR A 51 3.92 -3.50 -8.16
CA THR A 51 4.21 -3.11 -6.78
C THR A 51 5.04 -1.83 -6.77
N TYR A 52 4.67 -0.90 -5.90
CA TYR A 52 5.30 0.41 -5.73
C TYR A 52 5.85 0.50 -4.31
N TYR A 53 7.15 0.75 -4.20
CA TYR A 53 7.85 0.92 -2.94
C TYR A 53 8.09 2.43 -2.72
N LEU A 54 7.52 2.97 -1.66
CA LEU A 54 7.71 4.36 -1.27
C LEU A 54 8.70 4.42 -0.10
N SER A 55 9.67 5.32 -0.20
CA SER A 55 10.58 5.61 0.90
C SER A 55 9.84 6.20 2.11
N GLY A 56 10.49 6.21 3.26
CA GLY A 56 9.96 6.86 4.47
C GLY A 56 9.62 8.33 4.21
N MET A 57 8.44 8.73 4.64
CA MET A 57 7.91 10.09 4.57
C MET A 57 7.74 10.64 5.97
N VAL A 58 8.20 11.86 6.18
CA VAL A 58 7.97 12.65 7.40
C VAL A 58 6.99 13.78 7.11
N ALA A 59 6.46 14.39 8.16
CA ALA A 59 5.55 15.51 8.02
C ALA A 59 6.25 16.74 7.42
N PRO A 60 5.60 17.54 6.60
CA PRO A 60 6.06 18.88 6.23
C PRO A 60 5.90 19.83 7.43
N VAL A 61 6.58 20.98 7.37
CA VAL A 61 6.42 22.04 8.35
C VAL A 61 4.96 22.47 8.44
N SER A 62 4.38 22.41 9.65
CA SER A 62 3.02 22.85 9.96
C SER A 62 2.95 24.26 10.57
N ASN A 63 4.02 24.67 11.26
CA ASN A 63 4.15 25.99 11.86
C ASN A 63 5.48 26.65 11.42
N PRO A 64 5.49 27.45 10.35
CA PRO A 64 6.71 28.09 9.84
C PRO A 64 7.28 29.19 10.74
N ALA A 65 6.54 29.62 11.77
CA ALA A 65 7.00 30.61 12.73
C ALA A 65 7.87 29.99 13.86
N ALA A 66 7.78 28.66 14.05
CA ALA A 66 8.57 27.95 15.04
C ALA A 66 10.01 27.67 14.52
N PRO A 67 10.99 27.43 15.42
CA PRO A 67 12.33 27.00 15.01
C PRO A 67 12.30 25.73 14.18
N LYS A 68 13.01 25.69 13.05
CA LYS A 68 12.95 24.59 12.06
C LYS A 68 13.28 23.20 12.62
N ASP A 69 14.13 23.12 13.64
CA ASP A 69 14.58 21.87 14.23
C ASP A 69 13.80 21.55 15.53
N SER A 70 12.64 22.15 15.71
CA SER A 70 11.79 21.94 16.89
C SER A 70 10.52 21.15 16.54
N ILE A 71 10.00 20.40 17.51
CA ILE A 71 8.74 19.67 17.38
C ILE A 71 7.59 20.66 17.07
N GLU A 72 7.62 21.88 17.60
CA GLU A 72 6.62 22.91 17.36
C GLU A 72 6.47 23.28 15.88
N ALA A 73 7.55 23.14 15.10
CA ALA A 73 7.51 23.39 13.65
C ALA A 73 6.68 22.32 12.90
N TYR A 74 6.65 21.10 13.38
CA TYR A 74 5.99 19.96 12.73
C TYR A 74 4.74 19.48 13.45
N GLY A 75 4.55 19.92 14.70
CA GLY A 75 3.44 19.53 15.56
C GLY A 75 3.69 18.22 16.32
N ASP A 76 2.68 17.81 17.08
CA ASP A 76 2.68 16.56 17.83
C ASP A 76 2.64 15.31 16.94
N THR A 77 2.70 14.14 17.55
CA THR A 77 2.67 12.84 16.84
C THR A 77 1.43 12.70 15.94
N LYS A 78 0.27 13.18 16.37
CA LYS A 78 -0.95 13.17 15.55
C LYS A 78 -0.81 14.04 14.31
N THR A 79 -0.37 15.28 14.49
CA THR A 79 -0.15 16.25 13.40
C THR A 79 0.88 15.72 12.41
N GLN A 80 1.99 15.18 12.90
CA GLN A 80 3.03 14.60 12.06
C GLN A 80 2.55 13.34 11.32
N THR A 81 1.72 12.50 11.94
CA THR A 81 1.09 11.35 11.26
C THR A 81 0.21 11.79 10.09
N ILE A 82 -0.63 12.81 10.32
CA ILE A 82 -1.49 13.39 9.27
C ILE A 82 -0.62 13.96 8.13
N GLY A 83 0.43 14.68 8.47
CA GLY A 83 1.36 15.26 7.50
C GLY A 83 2.07 14.20 6.65
N ALA A 84 2.66 13.18 7.29
CA ALA A 84 3.36 12.10 6.61
C ALA A 84 2.44 11.30 5.67
N ILE A 85 1.22 10.95 6.11
CA ILE A 85 0.22 10.29 5.25
C ILE A 85 -0.20 11.22 4.11
N GLY A 86 -0.27 12.53 4.35
CA GLY A 86 -0.52 13.53 3.30
C GLY A 86 0.54 13.52 2.20
N GLU A 87 1.82 13.42 2.55
CA GLU A 87 2.93 13.30 1.57
C GLU A 87 2.87 11.97 0.82
N ILE A 88 2.60 10.86 1.51
CA ILE A 88 2.36 9.54 0.89
C ILE A 88 1.21 9.62 -0.14
N LYS A 89 0.09 10.25 0.22
CA LYS A 89 -1.06 10.44 -0.68
C LYS A 89 -0.68 11.21 -1.94
N LYS A 90 0.14 12.26 -1.82
CA LYS A 90 0.65 13.02 -2.98
C LYS A 90 1.56 12.16 -3.87
N ALA A 91 2.48 11.42 -3.27
CA ALA A 91 3.38 10.53 -4.00
C ALA A 91 2.62 9.44 -4.75
N LEU A 92 1.64 8.79 -4.11
CA LEU A 92 0.77 7.80 -4.74
C LEU A 92 -0.03 8.40 -5.90
N ALA A 93 -0.61 9.58 -5.71
CA ALA A 93 -1.41 10.26 -6.74
C ALA A 93 -0.59 10.58 -7.99
N SER A 94 0.71 10.88 -7.88
CA SER A 94 1.60 11.11 -9.03
C SER A 94 1.75 9.87 -9.94
N GLN A 95 1.43 8.68 -9.43
CA GLN A 95 1.45 7.40 -10.15
C GLN A 95 0.03 6.87 -10.43
N GLY A 96 -1.01 7.68 -10.23
CA GLY A 96 -2.40 7.27 -10.41
C GLY A 96 -2.90 6.25 -9.38
N LEU A 97 -2.26 6.23 -8.18
CA LEU A 97 -2.67 5.41 -7.06
C LEU A 97 -3.36 6.25 -5.98
N THR A 98 -4.00 5.55 -5.05
CA THR A 98 -4.69 6.10 -3.89
C THR A 98 -4.19 5.44 -2.60
N LEU A 99 -4.63 5.93 -1.45
CA LEU A 99 -4.38 5.25 -0.17
C LEU A 99 -5.03 3.85 -0.09
N GLY A 100 -6.06 3.60 -0.90
CA GLY A 100 -6.70 2.29 -1.02
C GLY A 100 -5.83 1.22 -1.66
N ASP A 101 -4.78 1.62 -2.40
CA ASP A 101 -3.82 0.73 -3.04
C ASP A 101 -2.66 0.34 -2.10
N VAL A 102 -2.58 0.91 -0.88
CA VAL A 102 -1.53 0.59 0.10
C VAL A 102 -1.77 -0.80 0.70
N VAL A 103 -0.80 -1.68 0.52
CA VAL A 103 -0.86 -3.09 0.98
C VAL A 103 -0.04 -3.33 2.25
N VAL A 104 1.07 -2.60 2.42
CA VAL A 104 1.93 -2.66 3.62
C VAL A 104 2.23 -1.24 4.10
N MET A 105 2.31 -1.06 5.41
CA MET A 105 2.74 0.18 6.05
C MET A 105 3.65 -0.13 7.23
N HIS A 106 4.79 0.53 7.29
CA HIS A 106 5.64 0.55 8.48
C HIS A 106 5.64 1.96 9.07
N VAL A 107 5.41 2.04 10.37
CA VAL A 107 5.36 3.29 11.11
C VAL A 107 6.49 3.26 12.16
N PHE A 108 7.41 4.19 12.02
CA PHE A 108 8.51 4.40 12.93
C PHE A 108 8.22 5.63 13.78
N LEU A 109 8.17 5.44 15.09
CA LEU A 109 7.89 6.50 16.05
C LEU A 109 9.13 6.77 16.90
N ALA A 110 9.60 8.01 16.92
CA ALA A 110 10.58 8.43 17.91
C ALA A 110 9.92 8.60 19.28
N GLY A 111 10.73 8.58 20.33
CA GLY A 111 10.25 8.88 21.68
C GLY A 111 9.83 10.36 21.80
N ASP A 112 8.59 10.61 22.18
CA ASP A 112 8.07 11.95 22.40
C ASP A 112 8.49 12.47 23.79
N PRO A 113 9.22 13.60 23.89
CA PRO A 113 9.57 14.20 25.17
C PRO A 113 8.34 14.51 26.05
N ALA A 114 7.22 14.91 25.44
CA ALA A 114 5.96 15.17 26.15
C ALA A 114 5.32 13.89 26.72
N LYS A 115 5.76 12.71 26.29
CA LYS A 115 5.34 11.38 26.77
C LYS A 115 6.44 10.68 27.56
N GLY A 116 7.42 11.41 28.09
CA GLY A 116 8.52 10.86 28.85
C GLY A 116 9.48 10.00 28.00
N GLY A 117 9.67 10.30 26.73
CA GLY A 117 10.53 9.58 25.80
C GLY A 117 9.93 8.27 25.26
N LYS A 118 8.64 8.04 25.46
CA LYS A 118 7.90 6.92 24.87
C LYS A 118 7.20 7.36 23.59
N MET A 119 6.98 6.41 22.67
CA MET A 119 6.19 6.69 21.48
C MET A 119 4.74 7.06 21.86
N ASP A 120 4.17 8.06 21.20
CA ASP A 120 2.75 8.39 21.31
C ASP A 120 1.92 7.57 20.31
N PHE A 121 1.72 6.29 20.61
CA PHE A 121 0.92 5.40 19.78
C PHE A 121 -0.54 5.90 19.63
N ALA A 122 -1.12 6.49 20.68
CA ALA A 122 -2.49 7.00 20.66
C ALA A 122 -2.64 8.17 19.68
N GLY A 123 -1.74 9.15 19.73
CA GLY A 123 -1.71 10.28 18.79
C GLY A 123 -1.52 9.81 17.34
N MET A 124 -0.60 8.85 17.10
CA MET A 124 -0.43 8.23 15.80
C MET A 124 -1.74 7.59 15.31
N MET A 125 -2.44 6.84 16.16
CA MET A 125 -3.70 6.20 15.79
C MET A 125 -4.83 7.19 15.51
N GLU A 126 -4.89 8.33 16.21
CA GLU A 126 -5.83 9.40 15.91
C GLU A 126 -5.61 10.05 14.54
N GLY A 127 -4.34 10.19 14.12
CA GLY A 127 -3.99 10.63 12.77
C GLY A 127 -4.33 9.58 11.70
N TYR A 128 -3.90 8.33 11.92
CA TYR A 128 -4.07 7.21 10.98
C TYR A 128 -5.55 6.94 10.63
N LYS A 129 -6.43 6.91 11.64
CA LYS A 129 -7.86 6.61 11.46
C LYS A 129 -8.62 7.61 10.59
N GLN A 130 -8.05 8.78 10.31
CA GLN A 130 -8.63 9.75 9.39
C GLN A 130 -8.51 9.33 7.92
N PHE A 131 -7.62 8.36 7.62
CA PHE A 131 -7.27 7.98 6.26
C PHE A 131 -7.57 6.52 5.92
N PHE A 132 -7.53 5.61 6.89
CA PHE A 132 -7.67 4.18 6.69
C PHE A 132 -8.84 3.60 7.49
N GLY A 133 -9.59 2.69 6.86
CA GLY A 133 -10.77 2.09 7.47
C GLY A 133 -11.93 3.07 7.61
N THR A 134 -11.97 4.12 6.79
CA THR A 134 -13.06 5.09 6.72
C THR A 134 -14.14 4.60 5.74
N LYS A 135 -15.30 5.23 5.76
CA LYS A 135 -16.38 4.91 4.78
C LYS A 135 -15.92 5.11 3.33
N ASP A 136 -15.15 6.18 3.09
CA ASP A 136 -14.69 6.54 1.73
C ASP A 136 -13.42 5.80 1.31
N GLN A 137 -12.62 5.34 2.27
CA GLN A 137 -11.42 4.53 2.06
C GLN A 137 -11.39 3.37 3.07
N PRO A 138 -12.10 2.25 2.78
CA PRO A 138 -12.29 1.15 3.72
C PRO A 138 -11.07 0.22 3.84
N ASN A 139 -10.18 0.16 2.83
CA ASN A 139 -9.03 -0.73 2.83
C ASN A 139 -8.04 -0.34 3.93
N LYS A 140 -7.50 -1.36 4.60
CA LYS A 140 -6.48 -1.21 5.64
C LYS A 140 -5.23 -1.97 5.20
N PRO A 141 -4.03 -1.39 5.34
CA PRO A 141 -2.78 -2.12 5.08
C PRO A 141 -2.49 -3.14 6.19
N ALA A 142 -1.69 -4.16 5.86
CA ALA A 142 -0.93 -4.88 6.87
C ALA A 142 0.10 -3.90 7.45
N ARG A 143 0.13 -3.71 8.80
CA ARG A 143 0.91 -2.65 9.42
C ARG A 143 1.70 -3.12 10.63
N SER A 144 2.96 -2.68 10.72
CA SER A 144 3.75 -2.70 11.95
C SER A 144 4.00 -1.27 12.43
N THR A 145 4.02 -1.09 13.74
CA THR A 145 4.37 0.19 14.39
C THR A 145 5.35 -0.09 15.50
N VAL A 146 6.50 0.59 15.48
CA VAL A 146 7.58 0.40 16.45
C VAL A 146 8.14 1.73 16.91
N GLN A 147 8.65 1.78 18.15
CA GLN A 147 9.50 2.88 18.59
C GLN A 147 10.92 2.64 18.10
N VAL A 148 11.53 3.68 17.54
CA VAL A 148 12.94 3.70 17.13
C VAL A 148 13.74 4.63 18.04
N ALA A 149 15.07 4.45 18.03
CA ALA A 149 15.97 5.27 18.83
C ALA A 149 15.96 6.74 18.44
N ALA A 150 15.91 7.03 17.12
CA ALA A 150 15.82 8.36 16.55
C ALA A 150 15.36 8.27 15.10
N LEU A 151 14.85 9.38 14.57
CA LEU A 151 14.64 9.64 13.15
C LEU A 151 15.71 10.60 12.60
N VAL A 152 15.66 10.90 11.30
CA VAL A 152 16.66 11.70 10.60
C VAL A 152 16.88 13.11 11.19
N GLY A 153 15.89 13.65 11.89
CA GLY A 153 15.99 14.95 12.57
C GLY A 153 15.31 14.94 13.93
N PRO A 154 15.77 15.77 14.88
CA PRO A 154 15.30 15.77 16.26
C PRO A 154 13.85 16.23 16.42
N ALA A 155 13.31 16.92 15.42
CA ALA A 155 11.93 17.42 15.40
C ALA A 155 10.91 16.37 14.93
N PHE A 156 11.37 15.26 14.33
CA PHE A 156 10.49 14.24 13.81
C PHE A 156 10.13 13.21 14.88
N LEU A 157 8.84 13.04 15.07
CA LEU A 157 8.25 12.01 15.93
C LEU A 157 7.71 10.82 15.13
N VAL A 158 7.48 11.01 13.83
CA VAL A 158 6.83 10.02 12.94
C VAL A 158 7.53 9.98 11.60
N GLU A 159 7.86 8.76 11.16
CA GLU A 159 8.21 8.44 9.77
C GLU A 159 7.38 7.24 9.32
N ILE A 160 6.84 7.29 8.10
CA ILE A 160 5.99 6.24 7.55
C ILE A 160 6.49 5.86 6.16
N GLU A 161 6.73 4.57 5.94
CA GLU A 161 6.95 4.01 4.61
C GLU A 161 5.79 3.09 4.22
N VAL A 162 5.52 2.97 2.92
CA VAL A 162 4.46 2.11 2.42
C VAL A 162 4.88 1.33 1.18
N ILE A 163 4.24 0.18 1.00
CA ILE A 163 4.21 -0.56 -0.25
C ILE A 163 2.78 -0.49 -0.75
N ALA A 164 2.59 -0.08 -2.00
CA ALA A 164 1.31 -0.08 -2.69
C ALA A 164 1.32 -1.08 -3.84
N ALA A 165 0.16 -1.58 -4.23
CA ALA A 165 0.05 -2.49 -5.37
C ALA A 165 -1.21 -2.14 -6.19
N LYS A 166 -1.10 -2.34 -7.52
CA LYS A 166 -2.18 -2.12 -8.47
C LYS A 166 -2.09 -3.09 -9.64
N LYS A 167 -3.26 -3.53 -10.14
CA LYS A 167 -3.39 -4.30 -11.38
C LYS A 167 -3.27 -3.42 -12.61
#